data_763f41a0301d27018e6ce15f94ccb458
#
_entry.id   763f41a0301d27018e6ce15f94ccb458
#
_cell.length_a   1.000
_cell.length_b   1.000
_cell.length_c   1.000
_cell.angle_alpha   90.00
_cell.angle_beta   90.00
_cell.angle_gamma   90.00
#
_symmetry.space_group_name_H-M   'P 1'
#
loop_
_entity.id
_entity.type
_entity.pdbx_description
1 polymer ?
#
loop_
_entity_poly.entity_id
_entity_poly.type
_entity_poly.pdbx_seq_one_letter_code
_entity_poly.pdbx_strand_id
1 'polypeptide(L)'
;MTEKDLPQRKHPRLKEYDYSQNGAYFLTFCTKNRRPLLSHIPMTEGNGGNDVVGRDAHIPPQPVLTPIGAVVDTYIRNIHEKYDGVSVDHYVIMPNHVHLLLTIDRCKDRGGMWASRPTTHTLVRSLKTMVTKTIGKSIWQTSYYDHVIRTQQSYFEIWQYIDENPAKWREDEFYLP
;
A
#
# COMPACT_ATOMS: atom_id res chain seq x y z
N MET A 1 -3.95 39.97 8.26
CA MET A 1 -3.51 38.60 7.86
C MET A 1 -4.60 38.05 6.96
N THR A 2 -4.34 38.01 5.68
CA THR A 2 -5.33 37.68 4.66
C THR A 2 -5.38 36.17 4.43
N GLU A 3 -6.56 35.68 4.27
CA GLU A 3 -7.00 34.25 4.12
C GLU A 3 -6.40 33.51 2.90
N LYS A 4 -5.30 34.01 2.31
CA LYS A 4 -4.75 33.53 1.02
C LYS A 4 -3.57 32.57 1.08
N ASP A 5 -3.04 32.22 2.25
CA ASP A 5 -1.79 31.43 2.35
C ASP A 5 -1.93 30.02 2.93
N LEU A 6 -3.12 29.45 2.94
CA LEU A 6 -3.26 28.03 3.24
C LEU A 6 -2.96 27.20 1.97
N PRO A 7 -2.01 26.25 2.03
CA PRO A 7 -1.69 25.41 0.88
C PRO A 7 -2.96 24.67 0.44
N GLN A 8 -3.43 24.98 -0.76
CA GLN A 8 -4.57 24.26 -1.36
C GLN A 8 -4.19 22.80 -1.48
N ARG A 9 -4.91 21.93 -0.74
CA ARG A 9 -4.79 20.48 -0.91
C ARG A 9 -5.11 20.14 -2.36
N LYS A 10 -4.10 19.70 -3.12
CA LYS A 10 -4.33 19.05 -4.41
C LYS A 10 -5.28 17.90 -4.14
N HIS A 11 -6.44 17.88 -4.78
CA HIS A 11 -7.35 16.73 -4.71
C HIS A 11 -6.63 15.53 -5.32
N PRO A 12 -6.28 14.51 -4.56
CA PRO A 12 -5.52 13.36 -5.08
C PRO A 12 -6.37 12.48 -6.01
N ARG A 13 -7.64 12.82 -6.21
CA ARG A 13 -8.59 12.03 -7.00
C ARG A 13 -9.03 12.74 -8.27
N LEU A 14 -9.20 11.98 -9.33
CA LEU A 14 -9.83 12.43 -10.56
C LEU A 14 -11.30 12.75 -10.26
N LYS A 15 -11.74 14.00 -10.50
CA LYS A 15 -13.08 14.51 -10.10
C LYS A 15 -14.25 13.74 -10.72
N GLU A 16 -14.06 13.10 -11.88
CA GLU A 16 -15.13 12.45 -12.68
C GLU A 16 -14.88 10.95 -12.88
N TYR A 17 -13.92 10.36 -12.16
CA TYR A 17 -13.62 8.96 -12.33
C TYR A 17 -14.40 8.09 -11.34
N ASP A 18 -15.12 7.08 -11.88
CA ASP A 18 -15.82 6.09 -11.07
C ASP A 18 -14.85 5.00 -10.58
N TYR A 19 -14.37 5.12 -9.37
CA TYR A 19 -13.44 4.18 -8.71
C TYR A 19 -14.06 2.82 -8.36
N SER A 20 -15.27 2.56 -8.81
CA SER A 20 -15.91 1.25 -8.76
C SER A 20 -15.84 0.50 -10.10
N GLN A 21 -15.21 1.06 -11.13
CA GLN A 21 -15.04 0.40 -12.43
C GLN A 21 -14.04 -0.75 -12.35
N ASN A 22 -14.17 -1.70 -13.28
CA ASN A 22 -13.16 -2.73 -13.49
C ASN A 22 -11.82 -2.08 -13.83
N GLY A 23 -10.76 -2.58 -13.22
CA GLY A 23 -9.43 -2.06 -13.48
C GLY A 23 -8.45 -2.34 -12.35
N ALA A 24 -7.19 -2.03 -12.61
CA ALA A 24 -6.14 -2.12 -11.61
C ALA A 24 -5.87 -0.74 -10.99
N TYR A 25 -5.58 -0.75 -9.72
CA TYR A 25 -5.39 0.45 -8.90
C TYR A 25 -4.15 0.31 -8.03
N PHE A 26 -3.32 1.33 -8.04
CA PHE A 26 -2.21 1.44 -7.11
C PHE A 26 -2.56 2.42 -5.99
N LEU A 27 -2.40 1.98 -4.75
CA LEU A 27 -2.79 2.72 -3.57
C LEU A 27 -1.59 2.88 -2.64
N THR A 28 -1.40 4.08 -2.08
CA THR A 28 -0.41 4.33 -1.02
C THR A 28 -1.08 4.99 0.17
N PHE A 29 -0.92 4.42 1.35
CA PHE A 29 -1.43 5.00 2.58
C PHE A 29 -0.42 4.92 3.71
N CYS A 30 -0.26 6.04 4.43
CA CYS A 30 0.81 6.25 5.38
C CYS A 30 0.30 6.22 6.83
N THR A 31 1.23 5.94 7.73
CA THR A 31 1.02 6.14 9.16
C THR A 31 0.99 7.64 9.49
N LYS A 32 0.31 7.98 10.60
CA LYS A 32 0.24 9.35 11.09
C LYS A 32 1.64 9.86 11.42
N ASN A 33 1.97 11.04 10.89
CA ASN A 33 3.28 11.68 11.00
C ASN A 33 4.43 10.81 10.44
N ARG A 34 4.15 9.91 9.51
CA ARG A 34 5.13 8.98 8.91
C ARG A 34 5.95 8.19 9.92
N ARG A 35 5.36 7.83 11.06
CA ARG A 35 6.05 7.06 12.11
C ARG A 35 6.32 5.64 11.63
N PRO A 36 7.53 5.09 11.81
CA PRO A 36 7.89 3.74 11.36
C PRO A 36 7.31 2.68 12.32
N LEU A 37 6.03 2.37 12.14
CA LEU A 37 5.25 1.49 13.01
C LEU A 37 5.00 0.10 12.42
N LEU A 38 5.19 -0.08 11.10
CA LEU A 38 4.68 -1.26 10.41
C LEU A 38 5.75 -2.32 10.18
N SER A 39 6.95 -1.91 9.82
CA SER A 39 8.07 -2.81 9.55
C SER A 39 9.40 -2.12 9.84
N HIS A 40 10.48 -2.87 9.71
CA HIS A 40 11.83 -2.34 9.57
C HIS A 40 12.52 -3.03 8.40
N ILE A 41 13.40 -2.29 7.73
CA ILE A 41 14.21 -2.83 6.63
C ILE A 41 15.55 -3.23 7.23
N PRO A 42 15.93 -4.54 7.21
CA PRO A 42 17.23 -4.97 7.68
C PRO A 42 18.33 -4.29 6.86
N MET A 43 19.28 -3.66 7.54
CA MET A 43 20.48 -3.17 6.87
C MET A 43 21.38 -4.36 6.64
N THR A 44 21.62 -4.73 5.41
CA THR A 44 22.78 -5.56 5.09
C THR A 44 24.00 -4.67 5.28
N GLU A 45 24.60 -4.72 6.47
CA GLU A 45 25.95 -4.24 6.64
C GLU A 45 26.80 -5.09 5.69
N GLY A 46 27.41 -4.45 4.70
CA GLY A 46 28.41 -5.07 3.85
C GLY A 46 29.57 -5.51 4.75
N ASN A 47 29.50 -6.73 5.25
CA ASN A 47 30.60 -7.36 5.95
C ASN A 47 31.72 -7.53 4.92
N GLY A 48 32.76 -6.67 5.02
CA GLY A 48 34.02 -6.82 4.32
C GLY A 48 34.78 -8.05 4.81
N GLY A 49 34.21 -9.22 4.62
CA GLY A 49 34.80 -10.50 4.87
C GLY A 49 34.80 -11.32 3.58
N ASN A 50 36.00 -11.69 3.09
CA ASN A 50 36.21 -12.60 1.98
C ASN A 50 35.56 -13.95 2.27
N ASP A 51 34.33 -14.15 1.83
CA ASP A 51 33.78 -15.46 1.62
C ASP A 51 33.12 -15.51 0.24
N VAL A 52 33.89 -16.10 -0.66
CA VAL A 52 33.48 -16.48 -2.01
C VAL A 52 32.62 -17.72 -1.90
N VAL A 53 31.31 -17.57 -1.78
CA VAL A 53 30.37 -18.64 -2.16
C VAL A 53 29.05 -18.04 -2.66
N GLY A 54 28.72 -18.27 -3.92
CA GLY A 54 27.34 -18.28 -4.42
C GLY A 54 26.79 -16.93 -4.90
N ARG A 55 26.61 -16.84 -6.20
CA ARG A 55 25.94 -15.77 -6.95
C ARG A 55 24.43 -15.73 -6.67
N ASP A 56 24.01 -15.33 -5.47
CA ASP A 56 22.61 -14.99 -5.19
C ASP A 56 22.48 -13.53 -4.73
N ALA A 57 23.18 -12.64 -5.43
CA ALA A 57 23.38 -11.26 -5.04
C ALA A 57 22.26 -10.32 -5.51
N HIS A 58 20.98 -10.69 -5.50
CA HIS A 58 19.91 -9.72 -5.84
C HIS A 58 18.53 -10.05 -5.25
N ILE A 59 18.47 -10.63 -4.08
CA ILE A 59 17.19 -10.63 -3.36
C ILE A 59 17.11 -9.29 -2.63
N PRO A 60 16.16 -8.41 -2.99
CA PRO A 60 15.98 -7.14 -2.28
C PRO A 60 15.69 -7.42 -0.79
N PRO A 61 16.16 -6.56 0.14
CA PRO A 61 15.92 -6.73 1.55
C PRO A 61 14.40 -6.78 1.79
N GLN A 62 13.93 -7.85 2.44
CA GLN A 62 12.52 -7.98 2.76
C GLN A 62 12.20 -7.23 4.04
N PRO A 63 11.11 -6.44 4.09
CA PRO A 63 10.67 -5.78 5.31
C PRO A 63 10.32 -6.81 6.39
N VAL A 64 10.90 -6.65 7.57
CA VAL A 64 10.53 -7.46 8.74
C VAL A 64 9.38 -6.77 9.46
N LEU A 65 8.23 -7.41 9.51
CA LEU A 65 7.01 -6.83 10.05
C LEU A 65 7.06 -6.71 11.57
N THR A 66 6.60 -5.59 12.09
CA THR A 66 6.28 -5.45 13.51
C THR A 66 4.96 -6.19 13.83
N PRO A 67 4.58 -6.36 15.11
CA PRO A 67 3.25 -6.87 15.45
C PRO A 67 2.09 -6.08 14.81
N ILE A 68 2.26 -4.75 14.67
CA ILE A 68 1.28 -3.89 13.99
C ILE A 68 1.28 -4.19 12.49
N GLY A 69 2.46 -4.33 11.87
CA GLY A 69 2.60 -4.71 10.47
C GLY A 69 1.98 -6.07 10.15
N ALA A 70 2.13 -7.05 11.04
CA ALA A 70 1.51 -8.37 10.89
C ALA A 70 -0.04 -8.29 10.90
N VAL A 71 -0.62 -7.41 11.73
CA VAL A 71 -2.07 -7.13 11.69
C VAL A 71 -2.48 -6.53 10.35
N VAL A 72 -1.68 -5.58 9.81
CA VAL A 72 -1.93 -4.98 8.49
C VAL A 72 -1.86 -6.04 7.39
N ASP A 73 -0.84 -6.89 7.40
CA ASP A 73 -0.65 -7.99 6.46
C ASP A 73 -1.86 -8.94 6.44
N THR A 74 -2.32 -9.35 7.62
CA THR A 74 -3.51 -10.20 7.76
C THR A 74 -4.74 -9.58 7.09
N TYR A 75 -5.00 -8.29 7.32
CA TYR A 75 -6.16 -7.63 6.70
C TYR A 75 -6.01 -7.38 5.20
N ILE A 76 -4.80 -7.18 4.69
CA ILE A 76 -4.54 -7.09 3.25
C ILE A 76 -4.83 -8.44 2.57
N ARG A 77 -4.28 -9.52 3.11
CA ARG A 77 -4.46 -10.87 2.55
C ARG A 77 -5.94 -11.30 2.52
N ASN A 78 -6.73 -10.86 3.51
CA ASN A 78 -8.14 -11.24 3.63
C ASN A 78 -9.10 -10.26 2.94
N ILE A 79 -8.61 -9.32 2.13
CA ILE A 79 -9.48 -8.40 1.35
C ILE A 79 -10.44 -9.18 0.47
N HIS A 80 -9.96 -10.22 -0.22
CA HIS A 80 -10.75 -11.05 -1.14
C HIS A 80 -11.87 -11.84 -0.46
N GLU A 81 -11.74 -12.16 0.82
CA GLU A 81 -12.78 -12.84 1.60
C GLU A 81 -13.97 -11.93 1.88
N LYS A 82 -13.71 -10.63 1.98
CA LYS A 82 -14.70 -9.63 2.33
C LYS A 82 -15.34 -8.94 1.13
N TYR A 83 -14.62 -8.88 0.02
CA TYR A 83 -15.04 -8.15 -1.16
C TYR A 83 -14.91 -9.03 -2.40
N ASP A 84 -16.06 -9.55 -2.85
CA ASP A 84 -16.14 -10.29 -4.11
C ASP A 84 -15.65 -9.40 -5.27
N GLY A 85 -14.94 -10.00 -6.20
CA GLY A 85 -14.40 -9.29 -7.36
C GLY A 85 -13.23 -8.37 -7.06
N VAL A 86 -12.63 -8.43 -5.86
CA VAL A 86 -11.39 -7.70 -5.54
C VAL A 86 -10.26 -8.70 -5.33
N SER A 87 -9.17 -8.53 -6.06
CA SER A 87 -7.92 -9.25 -5.84
C SER A 87 -6.82 -8.31 -5.39
N VAL A 88 -6.02 -8.75 -4.45
CA VAL A 88 -4.74 -8.12 -4.12
C VAL A 88 -3.68 -8.78 -4.98
N ASP A 89 -3.13 -8.03 -5.92
CA ASP A 89 -2.19 -8.57 -6.90
C ASP A 89 -0.77 -8.51 -6.36
N HIS A 90 -0.40 -7.38 -5.74
CA HIS A 90 0.90 -7.20 -5.14
C HIS A 90 0.88 -6.13 -4.05
N TYR A 91 1.78 -6.20 -3.05
CA TYR A 91 1.92 -5.17 -2.03
C TYR A 91 3.25 -5.25 -1.29
N VAL A 92 3.61 -4.15 -0.64
CA VAL A 92 4.72 -4.09 0.32
C VAL A 92 4.32 -3.26 1.53
N ILE A 93 4.70 -3.73 2.72
CA ILE A 93 4.49 -3.03 3.99
C ILE A 93 5.82 -2.42 4.42
N MET A 94 6.00 -1.15 4.06
CA MET A 94 7.16 -0.36 4.39
C MET A 94 7.12 0.12 5.85
N PRO A 95 8.19 0.67 6.43
CA PRO A 95 8.18 1.08 7.83
C PRO A 95 7.04 2.02 8.23
N ASN A 96 6.65 2.93 7.37
CA ASN A 96 5.66 3.98 7.67
C ASN A 96 4.54 4.12 6.63
N HIS A 97 4.50 3.26 5.63
CA HIS A 97 3.45 3.26 4.61
C HIS A 97 3.24 1.87 4.00
N VAL A 98 2.20 1.75 3.22
CA VAL A 98 1.88 0.55 2.44
C VAL A 98 1.67 0.95 1.00
N HIS A 99 2.31 0.24 0.09
CA HIS A 99 1.96 0.22 -1.32
C HIS A 99 1.13 -1.02 -1.61
N LEU A 100 0.02 -0.85 -2.30
CA LEU A 100 -0.94 -1.91 -2.59
C LEU A 100 -1.39 -1.80 -4.05
N LEU A 101 -1.13 -2.85 -4.82
CA LEU A 101 -1.65 -3.06 -6.16
C LEU A 101 -2.82 -4.03 -6.08
N LEU A 102 -3.99 -3.60 -6.54
CA LEU A 102 -5.19 -4.42 -6.54
C LEU A 102 -5.98 -4.30 -7.84
N THR A 103 -6.73 -5.33 -8.16
CA THR A 103 -7.67 -5.36 -9.28
C THR A 103 -9.10 -5.46 -8.77
N ILE A 104 -9.99 -4.67 -9.36
CA ILE A 104 -11.45 -4.78 -9.19
C ILE A 104 -12.02 -5.37 -10.48
N ASP A 105 -12.68 -6.53 -10.37
CA ASP A 105 -13.33 -7.23 -11.49
C ASP A 105 -14.77 -7.56 -11.13
N ARG A 106 -15.71 -6.79 -11.66
CA ARG A 106 -17.15 -6.94 -11.41
C ARG A 106 -17.74 -8.21 -11.98
N CYS A 107 -17.11 -8.82 -12.99
CA CYS A 107 -17.59 -10.08 -13.57
C CYS A 107 -17.48 -11.24 -12.57
N LYS A 108 -16.67 -11.08 -11.53
CA LYS A 108 -16.49 -12.06 -10.45
C LYS A 108 -17.37 -11.77 -9.22
N ASP A 109 -18.13 -10.68 -9.23
CA ASP A 109 -19.09 -10.37 -8.17
C ASP A 109 -20.24 -11.37 -8.23
N ARG A 110 -20.36 -12.22 -7.22
CA ARG A 110 -21.37 -13.29 -7.14
C ARG A 110 -22.78 -12.80 -6.81
N GLY A 111 -23.02 -11.49 -6.92
CA GLY A 111 -24.37 -10.92 -6.92
C GLY A 111 -25.12 -11.02 -5.58
N GLY A 112 -24.47 -10.64 -4.49
CA GLY A 112 -25.18 -10.38 -3.24
C GLY A 112 -26.02 -9.11 -3.37
N MET A 113 -27.35 -9.23 -3.29
CA MET A 113 -28.34 -8.17 -3.51
C MET A 113 -28.20 -6.91 -2.63
N TRP A 114 -27.21 -6.87 -1.71
CA TRP A 114 -27.02 -5.81 -0.71
C TRP A 114 -25.56 -5.35 -0.51
N ALA A 115 -24.59 -5.91 -1.21
CA ALA A 115 -23.22 -5.45 -1.07
C ALA A 115 -23.01 -4.17 -1.89
N SER A 116 -22.78 -3.05 -1.21
CA SER A 116 -22.32 -1.83 -1.87
C SER A 116 -21.03 -2.16 -2.62
N ARG A 117 -21.02 -1.83 -3.92
CA ARG A 117 -19.89 -2.07 -4.83
C ARG A 117 -18.58 -1.58 -4.20
N PRO A 118 -17.53 -2.43 -4.11
CA PRO A 118 -16.28 -2.00 -3.53
C PRO A 118 -15.65 -0.89 -4.39
N THR A 119 -15.28 0.19 -3.75
CA THR A 119 -14.47 1.25 -4.34
C THR A 119 -13.12 1.26 -3.64
N THR A 120 -12.08 1.82 -4.26
CA THR A 120 -10.77 1.99 -3.61
C THR A 120 -10.91 2.68 -2.26
N HIS A 121 -11.85 3.64 -2.16
CA HIS A 121 -12.14 4.33 -0.90
C HIS A 121 -12.69 3.41 0.18
N THR A 122 -13.68 2.61 -0.17
CA THR A 122 -14.31 1.67 0.76
C THR A 122 -13.29 0.64 1.26
N LEU A 123 -12.44 0.13 0.35
CA LEU A 123 -11.38 -0.81 0.67
C LEU A 123 -10.36 -0.23 1.66
N VAL A 124 -9.76 0.92 1.33
CA VAL A 124 -8.77 1.57 2.21
C VAL A 124 -9.38 1.97 3.55
N ARG A 125 -10.59 2.55 3.54
CA ARG A 125 -11.29 2.92 4.79
C ARG A 125 -11.57 1.71 5.66
N SER A 126 -12.03 0.61 5.08
CA SER A 126 -12.29 -0.63 5.80
C SER A 126 -11.03 -1.19 6.40
N LEU A 127 -9.94 -1.31 5.62
CA LEU A 127 -8.65 -1.80 6.08
C LEU A 127 -8.14 -0.95 7.25
N LYS A 128 -8.07 0.37 7.10
CA LYS A 128 -7.64 1.29 8.16
C LYS A 128 -8.49 1.15 9.43
N THR A 129 -9.81 0.97 9.27
CA THR A 129 -10.74 0.83 10.40
C THR A 129 -10.53 -0.50 11.12
N MET A 130 -10.38 -1.60 10.39
CA MET A 130 -10.17 -2.92 11.00
C MET A 130 -8.85 -2.99 11.76
N VAL A 131 -7.76 -2.51 11.16
CA VAL A 131 -6.46 -2.39 11.82
C VAL A 131 -6.57 -1.55 13.09
N THR A 132 -7.21 -0.36 13.01
CA THR A 132 -7.41 0.54 14.15
C THR A 132 -8.18 -0.15 15.29
N LYS A 133 -9.23 -0.92 14.97
CA LYS A 133 -10.01 -1.67 15.97
C LYS A 133 -9.17 -2.76 16.63
N THR A 134 -8.39 -3.51 15.87
CA THR A 134 -7.57 -4.59 16.40
C THR A 134 -6.45 -4.09 17.31
N ILE A 135 -5.78 -3.00 16.93
CA ILE A 135 -4.67 -2.45 17.74
C ILE A 135 -5.11 -1.44 18.82
N GLY A 136 -6.42 -1.10 18.87
CA GLY A 136 -7.00 -0.19 19.86
C GLY A 136 -6.67 1.28 19.69
N LYS A 137 -5.95 1.69 18.62
CA LYS A 137 -5.57 3.08 18.37
C LYS A 137 -5.46 3.39 16.87
N SER A 138 -5.78 4.63 16.48
CA SER A 138 -5.59 5.10 15.11
C SER A 138 -4.13 5.41 14.83
N ILE A 139 -3.58 4.76 13.82
CA ILE A 139 -2.19 4.95 13.38
C ILE A 139 -2.09 5.61 12.01
N TRP A 140 -3.18 5.82 11.31
CA TRP A 140 -3.22 6.20 9.90
C TRP A 140 -3.37 7.71 9.69
N GLN A 141 -2.78 8.23 8.61
CA GLN A 141 -3.20 9.50 8.04
C GLN A 141 -4.61 9.37 7.47
N THR A 142 -5.36 10.48 7.45
CA THR A 142 -6.74 10.51 6.94
C THR A 142 -6.80 10.18 5.46
N SER A 143 -5.92 10.80 4.67
CA SER A 143 -5.85 10.65 3.21
C SER A 143 -5.07 9.40 2.80
N TYR A 144 -5.13 9.08 1.51
CA TYR A 144 -4.29 8.11 0.83
C TYR A 144 -4.13 8.58 -0.62
N TYR A 145 -3.10 8.09 -1.29
CA TYR A 145 -2.86 8.31 -2.71
C TYR A 145 -3.46 7.14 -3.49
N ASP A 146 -4.08 7.42 -4.64
CA ASP A 146 -4.55 6.43 -5.59
C ASP A 146 -4.16 6.81 -7.01
N HIS A 147 -3.82 5.78 -7.79
CA HIS A 147 -3.52 5.88 -9.21
C HIS A 147 -4.25 4.78 -9.96
N VAL A 148 -4.97 5.19 -11.04
CA VAL A 148 -5.69 4.27 -11.92
C VAL A 148 -4.72 3.76 -12.99
N ILE A 149 -4.52 2.46 -13.05
CA ILE A 149 -3.63 1.83 -14.02
C ILE A 149 -4.43 1.56 -15.30
N ARG A 150 -3.96 2.11 -16.42
CA ARG A 150 -4.68 2.03 -17.71
C ARG A 150 -4.00 1.16 -18.75
N THR A 151 -2.73 0.82 -18.54
CA THR A 151 -1.95 0.03 -19.50
C THR A 151 -1.25 -1.11 -18.80
N GLN A 152 -1.01 -2.18 -19.52
CA GLN A 152 -0.23 -3.31 -19.03
C GLN A 152 1.22 -2.90 -18.69
N GLN A 153 1.80 -2.00 -19.45
CA GLN A 153 3.14 -1.47 -19.18
C GLN A 153 3.19 -0.79 -17.81
N SER A 154 2.25 0.12 -17.52
CA SER A 154 2.17 0.79 -16.22
C SER A 154 1.91 -0.19 -15.07
N TYR A 155 1.18 -1.28 -15.31
CA TYR A 155 0.97 -2.32 -14.33
C TYR A 155 2.30 -3.01 -13.93
N PHE A 156 3.12 -3.38 -14.89
CA PHE A 156 4.42 -4.01 -14.63
C PHE A 156 5.43 -3.05 -14.01
N GLU A 157 5.44 -1.78 -14.42
CA GLU A 157 6.29 -0.75 -13.81
C GLU A 157 5.96 -0.55 -12.33
N ILE A 158 4.67 -0.55 -11.97
CA ILE A 158 4.23 -0.44 -10.58
C ILE A 158 4.56 -1.72 -9.81
N TRP A 159 4.39 -2.89 -10.40
CA TRP A 159 4.79 -4.15 -9.79
C TRP A 159 6.27 -4.14 -9.41
N GLN A 160 7.12 -3.81 -10.38
CA GLN A 160 8.57 -3.68 -10.16
C GLN A 160 8.90 -2.61 -9.10
N TYR A 161 8.22 -1.47 -9.13
CA TYR A 161 8.38 -0.42 -8.13
C TYR A 161 8.09 -0.94 -6.71
N ILE A 162 7.06 -1.75 -6.53
CA ILE A 162 6.72 -2.36 -5.24
C ILE A 162 7.83 -3.33 -4.79
N ASP A 163 8.35 -4.17 -5.68
CA ASP A 163 9.43 -5.12 -5.39
C ASP A 163 10.75 -4.43 -5.01
N GLU A 164 11.09 -3.35 -5.70
CA GLU A 164 12.33 -2.62 -5.50
C GLU A 164 12.28 -1.63 -4.33
N ASN A 165 11.09 -1.27 -3.85
CA ASN A 165 10.91 -0.23 -2.85
C ASN A 165 11.68 -0.49 -1.53
N PRO A 166 11.74 -1.73 -0.98
CA PRO A 166 12.54 -1.99 0.21
C PRO A 166 14.04 -1.74 0.03
N ALA A 167 14.59 -2.05 -1.14
CA ALA A 167 16.01 -1.80 -1.43
C ALA A 167 16.33 -0.31 -1.52
N LYS A 168 15.35 0.48 -1.99
CA LYS A 168 15.46 1.93 -2.18
C LYS A 168 14.90 2.73 -1.00
N TRP A 169 14.66 2.09 0.16
CA TRP A 169 13.99 2.74 1.30
C TRP A 169 14.60 4.07 1.72
N ARG A 170 15.93 4.22 1.69
CA ARG A 170 16.61 5.47 2.06
C ARG A 170 16.42 6.61 1.06
N GLU A 171 16.06 6.28 -0.16
CA GLU A 171 15.81 7.23 -1.26
C GLU A 171 14.31 7.53 -1.41
N ASP A 172 13.47 6.82 -0.64
CA ASP A 172 12.03 6.95 -0.69
C ASP A 172 11.57 8.32 -0.15
N GLU A 173 10.58 8.95 -0.80
CA GLU A 173 10.00 10.23 -0.40
C GLU A 173 9.34 10.20 1.00
N PHE A 174 9.01 9.01 1.50
CA PHE A 174 8.44 8.78 2.83
C PHE A 174 9.51 8.48 3.89
N TYR A 175 10.77 8.36 3.51
CA TYR A 175 11.86 8.09 4.45
C TYR A 175 11.98 9.22 5.48
N LEU A 176 12.06 8.84 6.74
CA LEU A 176 12.42 9.71 7.84
C LEU A 176 13.64 9.09 8.53
N PRO A 177 14.76 9.83 8.66
CA PRO A 177 15.99 9.36 9.31
C PRO A 177 15.81 9.10 10.80
#